data_685c369122b0c9a6db2cc67eb1762b23
#
_entry.id   685c369122b0c9a6db2cc67eb1762b23
#
_cell.length_a   1.000
_cell.length_b   1.000
_cell.length_c   1.000
_cell.angle_alpha   90.00
_cell.angle_beta   90.00
_cell.angle_gamma   90.00
#
_symmetry.space_group_name_H-M   'P 1'
#
loop_
_entity.id
_entity.type
_entity.pdbx_description
1 polymer ?
#
loop_
_entity_poly.entity_id
_entity_poly.type
_entity_poly.pdbx_seq_one_letter_code
_entity_poly.pdbx_strand_id
1 'polypeptide(L)'
;MSLKPKLGLIEKIAEGIGLIPKLNFEDGKIEPMNDPGDLSNYPPPDKWDDWVEYEPTKWSRKIKRNYTIVPTSCFNCESGCGLLSYVDKETGEVRKFEGNPYHPASRGRICAKGPATINQIKDPDRILHPMRRVGKRGAGKWERVSWDVVLDEIATKIRKAIKEERNNEITYHVGRPGHEGFMDRVLQAWGVDGHNSHTNVCSAGARTGFALWDGFDRK
;
A
#
# COMPACT_ATOMS: atom_id res chain seq x y z
N MET A 1 32.13 2.82 12.24
CA MET A 1 32.85 2.94 10.96
C MET A 1 31.91 3.64 9.99
N SER A 2 32.12 4.95 9.76
CA SER A 2 31.22 5.80 8.93
C SER A 2 31.44 5.47 7.45
N LEU A 3 30.46 4.89 6.81
CA LEU A 3 30.42 4.69 5.35
C LEU A 3 29.94 5.97 4.67
N LYS A 4 30.75 7.02 4.67
CA LYS A 4 30.52 8.16 3.78
C LYS A 4 31.08 7.79 2.41
N PRO A 5 30.24 7.71 1.34
CA PRO A 5 30.77 7.56 0.00
C PRO A 5 31.62 8.77 -0.33
N LYS A 6 32.87 8.56 -0.77
CA LYS A 6 33.72 9.64 -1.24
C LYS A 6 33.19 10.09 -2.59
N LEU A 7 32.54 11.22 -2.62
CA LEU A 7 32.13 11.88 -3.87
C LEU A 7 33.33 12.17 -4.76
N GLY A 8 33.24 11.81 -6.03
CA GLY A 8 34.20 12.17 -7.05
C GLY A 8 34.26 13.70 -7.29
N LEU A 9 35.27 14.18 -8.01
CA LEU A 9 35.44 15.61 -8.27
C LEU A 9 34.23 16.21 -9.02
N ILE A 10 33.69 15.50 -9.98
CA ILE A 10 32.52 15.94 -10.77
C ILE A 10 31.26 16.03 -9.88
N GLU A 11 31.06 15.08 -8.97
CA GLU A 11 29.94 15.09 -8.02
C GLU A 11 30.03 16.24 -7.04
N LYS A 12 31.25 16.57 -6.56
CA LYS A 12 31.46 17.74 -5.68
C LYS A 12 31.18 19.06 -6.40
N ILE A 13 31.51 19.17 -7.68
CA ILE A 13 31.20 20.34 -8.49
C ILE A 13 29.70 20.44 -8.69
N ALA A 14 29.03 19.35 -9.04
CA ALA A 14 27.59 19.29 -9.23
C ALA A 14 26.80 19.62 -7.93
N GLU A 15 27.31 19.19 -6.78
CA GLU A 15 26.77 19.56 -5.46
C GLU A 15 26.99 21.06 -5.16
N GLY A 16 28.17 21.60 -5.51
CA GLY A 16 28.51 23.01 -5.31
C GLY A 16 27.66 23.99 -6.13
N ILE A 17 27.20 23.58 -7.31
CA ILE A 17 26.32 24.39 -8.19
C ILE A 17 24.84 24.03 -8.06
N GLY A 18 24.47 23.18 -7.09
CA GLY A 18 23.07 22.85 -6.78
C GLY A 18 22.39 21.88 -7.76
N LEU A 19 23.14 21.22 -8.65
CA LEU A 19 22.60 20.18 -9.56
C LEU A 19 22.33 18.86 -8.85
N ILE A 20 23.02 18.59 -7.74
CA ILE A 20 22.79 17.42 -6.88
C ILE A 20 22.50 17.94 -5.46
N PRO A 21 21.40 17.51 -4.83
CA PRO A 21 21.09 17.91 -3.45
C PRO A 21 22.18 17.39 -2.49
N LYS A 22 22.62 18.24 -1.55
CA LYS A 22 23.48 17.80 -0.45
C LYS A 22 22.77 16.73 0.36
N LEU A 23 23.29 15.52 0.31
CA LEU A 23 22.83 14.43 1.16
C LEU A 23 23.59 14.50 2.49
N ASN A 24 23.02 15.17 3.47
CA ASN A 24 23.51 15.13 4.83
C ASN A 24 23.03 13.83 5.50
N PHE A 25 23.91 12.85 5.52
CA PHE A 25 23.73 11.66 6.36
C PHE A 25 24.41 11.91 7.71
N GLU A 26 23.76 12.63 8.59
CA GLU A 26 24.15 12.68 9.99
C GLU A 26 23.36 11.63 10.77
N ASP A 27 24.09 10.66 11.30
CA ASP A 27 23.74 9.74 12.40
C ASP A 27 22.44 8.94 12.27
N GLY A 28 22.08 8.46 11.10
CA GLY A 28 20.96 7.51 10.95
C GLY A 28 19.57 8.07 11.28
N LYS A 29 19.46 9.34 11.64
CA LYS A 29 18.20 10.05 11.74
C LYS A 29 17.79 10.49 10.35
N ILE A 30 16.78 9.84 9.81
CA ILE A 30 16.07 10.34 8.64
C ILE A 30 15.24 11.52 9.13
N GLU A 31 15.79 12.71 9.03
CA GLU A 31 14.96 13.89 9.23
C GLU A 31 13.94 13.97 8.10
N PRO A 32 12.69 14.30 8.41
CA PRO A 32 11.71 14.58 7.38
C PRO A 32 12.29 15.68 6.51
N MET A 33 12.22 15.54 5.18
CA MET A 33 12.55 16.65 4.30
C MET A 33 11.59 17.78 4.67
N ASN A 34 12.04 18.72 5.47
CA ASN A 34 11.29 19.92 5.73
C ASN A 34 11.00 20.54 4.39
N ASP A 35 9.76 20.49 3.99
CA ASP A 35 9.30 21.34 2.94
C ASP A 35 9.39 22.76 3.49
N PRO A 36 10.26 23.61 2.97
CA PRO A 36 10.34 25.01 3.38
C PRO A 36 9.11 25.80 2.96
N GLY A 37 8.17 25.16 2.24
CA GLY A 37 6.93 25.82 1.80
C GLY A 37 5.89 25.82 2.89
N ASP A 38 5.44 26.98 3.31
CA ASP A 38 4.29 27.21 4.19
C ASP A 38 2.96 26.67 3.64
N LEU A 39 2.98 25.90 2.57
CA LEU A 39 1.80 25.41 1.85
C LEU A 39 1.21 24.11 2.43
N SER A 40 1.94 23.37 3.24
CA SER A 40 1.44 22.14 3.86
C SER A 40 1.76 22.11 5.34
N ASN A 41 0.73 22.31 6.15
CA ASN A 41 0.82 22.20 7.60
C ASN A 41 0.40 20.77 7.98
N TYR A 42 1.37 19.88 8.09
CA TYR A 42 1.14 18.53 8.56
C TYR A 42 1.02 18.48 10.08
N PRO A 43 0.08 17.68 10.62
CA PRO A 43 -0.04 17.49 12.05
C PRO A 43 1.26 16.88 12.61
N PRO A 44 1.93 17.55 13.56
CA PRO A 44 3.11 16.98 14.19
C PRO A 44 2.72 15.78 15.06
N PRO A 45 3.62 14.78 15.25
CA PRO A 45 3.32 13.52 15.94
C PRO A 45 2.74 13.68 17.35
N ASP A 46 3.15 14.71 18.08
CA ASP A 46 2.65 15.02 19.42
C ASP A 46 1.20 15.51 19.44
N LYS A 47 0.63 15.85 18.28
CA LYS A 47 -0.76 16.28 18.11
C LYS A 47 -1.64 15.29 17.32
N TRP A 48 -1.12 14.11 17.03
CA TRP A 48 -1.90 13.12 16.27
C TRP A 48 -3.17 12.66 16.97
N ASP A 49 -3.19 12.69 18.29
CA ASP A 49 -4.38 12.32 19.05
C ASP A 49 -5.42 13.44 19.17
N ASP A 50 -5.08 14.68 18.80
CA ASP A 50 -5.97 15.84 18.96
C ASP A 50 -5.67 16.95 17.94
N TRP A 51 -5.91 16.64 16.68
CA TRP A 51 -5.70 17.57 15.58
C TRP A 51 -7.01 18.24 15.16
N VAL A 52 -7.00 19.55 15.09
CA VAL A 52 -8.19 20.36 14.75
C VAL A 52 -7.99 21.10 13.43
N GLU A 53 -8.91 20.90 12.50
CA GLU A 53 -8.97 21.63 11.24
C GLU A 53 -10.37 22.20 10.99
N TYR A 54 -10.44 23.20 10.11
CA TYR A 54 -11.72 23.63 9.54
C TYR A 54 -12.10 22.73 8.37
N GLU A 55 -13.37 22.30 8.31
CA GLU A 55 -13.88 21.49 7.21
C GLU A 55 -13.99 22.32 5.93
N PRO A 56 -13.18 22.07 4.89
CA PRO A 56 -13.13 22.90 3.69
C PRO A 56 -14.41 22.81 2.85
N THR A 57 -15.13 21.67 2.92
CA THR A 57 -16.39 21.47 2.17
C THR A 57 -17.55 22.31 2.71
N LYS A 58 -17.38 22.91 3.86
CA LYS A 58 -18.38 23.79 4.52
C LYS A 58 -18.00 25.25 4.48
N TRP A 59 -17.10 25.63 3.58
CA TRP A 59 -16.73 27.02 3.34
C TRP A 59 -18.00 27.90 3.27
N SER A 60 -17.97 28.90 3.79
CA SER A 60 -18.08 30.01 4.62
C SER A 60 -18.48 29.72 6.10
N ARG A 61 -18.98 28.53 6.42
CA ARG A 61 -19.20 28.10 7.80
C ARG A 61 -17.89 27.56 8.35
N LYS A 62 -17.33 28.18 9.36
CA LYS A 62 -16.09 27.74 10.02
C LYS A 62 -16.39 26.58 10.97
N ILE A 63 -16.73 25.43 10.40
CA ILE A 63 -16.97 24.20 11.17
C ILE A 63 -15.62 23.57 11.48
N LYS A 64 -15.30 23.46 12.77
CA LYS A 64 -14.12 22.75 13.26
C LYS A 64 -14.40 21.25 13.30
N ARG A 65 -13.39 20.46 12.93
CA ARG A 65 -13.35 19.01 13.09
C ARG A 65 -12.16 18.62 13.94
N ASN A 66 -12.38 17.70 14.86
CA ASN A 66 -11.34 17.13 15.68
C ASN A 66 -11.01 15.73 15.20
N TYR A 67 -9.72 15.48 14.92
CA TYR A 67 -9.25 14.24 14.33
C TYR A 67 -8.28 13.50 15.25
N THR A 68 -8.34 12.18 15.19
CA THR A 68 -7.21 11.31 15.50
C THR A 68 -6.49 11.02 14.18
N ILE A 69 -5.18 11.28 14.13
CA ILE A 69 -4.34 11.01 12.98
C ILE A 69 -3.72 9.63 13.14
N VAL A 70 -3.99 8.75 12.19
CA VAL A 70 -3.48 7.37 12.21
C VAL A 70 -2.50 7.19 11.04
N PRO A 71 -1.20 6.98 11.31
CA PRO A 71 -0.24 6.68 10.27
C PRO A 71 -0.53 5.30 9.66
N THR A 72 -0.49 5.23 8.34
CA THR A 72 -0.74 3.99 7.61
C THR A 72 0.05 3.97 6.30
N SER A 73 -0.08 2.90 5.53
CA SER A 73 0.58 2.74 4.24
C SER A 73 -0.42 2.63 3.11
N CYS A 74 -0.06 3.21 1.97
CA CYS A 74 -0.84 3.12 0.74
C CYS A 74 -0.67 1.75 0.08
N PHE A 75 -1.76 1.10 -0.28
CA PHE A 75 -1.79 -0.21 -0.94
C PHE A 75 -2.10 -0.16 -2.45
N ASN A 76 -2.15 1.02 -3.05
CA ASN A 76 -2.53 1.15 -4.46
C ASN A 76 -1.39 0.75 -5.44
N CYS A 77 -0.15 0.64 -4.97
CA CYS A 77 0.98 0.16 -5.77
C CYS A 77 2.17 -0.24 -4.86
N GLU A 78 3.22 -0.79 -5.46
CA GLU A 78 4.43 -1.25 -4.75
C GLU A 78 5.22 -0.15 -4.03
N SER A 79 4.99 1.11 -4.34
CA SER A 79 5.72 2.22 -3.69
C SER A 79 5.48 2.30 -2.19
N GLY A 80 4.36 1.71 -1.69
CA GLY A 80 4.09 1.62 -0.25
C GLY A 80 4.19 2.96 0.48
N CYS A 81 3.76 4.05 -0.16
CA CYS A 81 3.88 5.39 0.42
C CYS A 81 3.19 5.49 1.78
N GLY A 82 3.83 6.19 2.71
CA GLY A 82 3.21 6.49 4.01
C GLY A 82 2.08 7.49 3.87
N LEU A 83 0.98 7.21 4.55
CA LEU A 83 -0.20 8.07 4.63
C LEU A 83 -0.48 8.45 6.07
N LEU A 84 -1.11 9.59 6.25
CA LEU A 84 -1.82 10.00 7.46
C LEU A 84 -3.31 9.90 7.20
N SER A 85 -3.98 9.06 7.97
CA SER A 85 -5.44 8.90 7.94
C SER A 85 -6.06 9.82 8.98
N TYR A 86 -6.96 10.70 8.56
CA TYR A 86 -7.67 11.64 9.42
C TYR A 86 -9.00 11.01 9.82
N VAL A 87 -9.06 10.50 11.04
CA VAL A 87 -10.25 9.87 11.62
C VAL A 87 -11.00 10.90 12.47
N ASP A 88 -12.21 11.23 12.07
CA ASP A 88 -13.09 12.15 12.77
C ASP A 88 -13.49 11.56 14.14
N LYS A 89 -13.17 12.24 15.24
CA LYS A 89 -13.45 11.75 16.59
C LYS A 89 -14.94 11.64 16.93
N GLU A 90 -15.77 12.43 16.29
CA GLU A 90 -17.21 12.41 16.56
C GLU A 90 -17.91 11.25 15.87
N THR A 91 -17.47 10.93 14.63
CA THR A 91 -18.14 9.91 13.80
C THR A 91 -17.37 8.61 13.69
N GLY A 92 -16.08 8.59 14.02
CA GLY A 92 -15.19 7.46 13.78
C GLY A 92 -14.87 7.23 12.29
N GLU A 93 -15.28 8.13 11.39
CA GLU A 93 -15.07 8.00 9.97
C GLU A 93 -13.73 8.57 9.50
N VAL A 94 -13.11 7.89 8.55
CA VAL A 94 -11.98 8.47 7.82
C VAL A 94 -12.49 9.56 6.89
N ARG A 95 -11.94 10.77 7.02
CA ARG A 95 -12.36 11.93 6.23
C ARG A 95 -11.42 12.24 5.06
N LYS A 96 -10.12 12.05 5.24
CA LYS A 96 -9.11 12.28 4.20
C LYS A 96 -7.85 11.48 4.47
N PHE A 97 -7.02 11.40 3.44
CA PHE A 97 -5.65 10.91 3.53
C PHE A 97 -4.68 11.95 2.98
N GLU A 98 -3.56 12.10 3.65
CA GLU A 98 -2.43 12.91 3.20
C GLU A 98 -1.13 12.12 3.26
N GLY A 99 -0.07 12.62 2.61
CA GLY A 99 1.23 11.98 2.69
C GLY A 99 1.82 12.14 4.08
N ASN A 100 2.42 11.07 4.59
CA ASN A 100 3.11 11.10 5.87
C ASN A 100 4.55 11.64 5.71
N PRO A 101 4.88 12.83 6.22
CA PRO A 101 6.22 13.41 6.09
C PRO A 101 7.28 12.62 6.87
N TYR A 102 6.86 11.85 7.87
CA TYR A 102 7.74 11.03 8.71
C TYR A 102 7.98 9.63 8.14
N HIS A 103 7.36 9.29 7.00
CA HIS A 103 7.61 8.02 6.34
C HIS A 103 8.99 8.02 5.65
N PRO A 104 9.87 7.04 5.93
CA PRO A 104 11.28 7.10 5.51
C PRO A 104 11.48 7.14 4.00
N ALA A 105 10.63 6.47 3.23
CA ALA A 105 10.74 6.41 1.77
C ALA A 105 10.03 7.56 1.06
N SER A 106 8.75 7.77 1.34
CA SER A 106 7.94 8.76 0.59
C SER A 106 8.04 10.19 1.13
N ARG A 107 8.36 10.38 2.43
CA ARG A 107 8.59 11.69 3.06
C ARG A 107 7.50 12.71 2.74
N GLY A 108 6.24 12.32 2.88
CA GLY A 108 5.08 13.17 2.58
C GLY A 108 4.68 13.23 1.12
N ARG A 109 5.52 12.76 0.19
CA ARG A 109 5.22 12.78 -1.24
C ARG A 109 4.40 11.57 -1.64
N ILE A 110 3.24 11.82 -2.20
CA ILE A 110 2.30 10.78 -2.66
C ILE A 110 1.70 11.19 -4.00
N CYS A 111 1.27 10.21 -4.77
CA CYS A 111 0.48 10.47 -5.97
C CYS A 111 -1.02 10.54 -5.63
N ALA A 112 -1.84 10.96 -6.59
CA ALA A 112 -3.29 11.10 -6.42
C ALA A 112 -4.02 9.83 -5.97
N LYS A 113 -3.47 8.64 -6.19
CA LYS A 113 -4.06 7.37 -5.76
C LYS A 113 -4.16 7.25 -4.23
N GLY A 114 -3.16 7.77 -3.50
CA GLY A 114 -3.17 7.76 -2.04
C GLY A 114 -4.40 8.44 -1.44
N PRO A 115 -4.62 9.74 -1.68
CA PRO A 115 -5.81 10.46 -1.23
C PRO A 115 -7.11 9.88 -1.78
N ALA A 116 -7.12 9.40 -3.02
CA ALA A 116 -8.30 8.79 -3.66
C ALA A 116 -8.76 7.48 -2.99
N THR A 117 -7.97 6.89 -2.10
CA THR A 117 -8.37 5.71 -1.30
C THR A 117 -9.65 5.97 -0.50
N ILE A 118 -9.95 7.22 -0.16
CA ILE A 118 -11.22 7.58 0.49
C ILE A 118 -12.44 7.16 -0.33
N ASN A 119 -12.35 7.21 -1.66
CA ASN A 119 -13.44 6.80 -2.53
C ASN A 119 -13.69 5.30 -2.46
N GLN A 120 -12.63 4.49 -2.30
CA GLN A 120 -12.77 3.04 -2.11
C GLN A 120 -13.42 2.68 -0.77
N ILE A 121 -13.15 3.46 0.28
CA ILE A 121 -13.76 3.25 1.59
C ILE A 121 -15.25 3.59 1.58
N LYS A 122 -15.61 4.65 0.85
CA LYS A 122 -16.99 5.20 0.80
C LYS A 122 -17.79 4.71 -0.41
N ASP A 123 -17.25 3.81 -1.20
CA ASP A 123 -17.91 3.26 -2.37
C ASP A 123 -19.17 2.48 -1.93
N PRO A 124 -20.37 2.88 -2.39
CA PRO A 124 -21.61 2.17 -2.04
C PRO A 124 -21.66 0.75 -2.61
N ASP A 125 -20.92 0.48 -3.69
CA ASP A 125 -20.84 -0.84 -4.32
C ASP A 125 -19.74 -1.73 -3.72
N ARG A 126 -19.06 -1.25 -2.68
CA ARG A 126 -18.03 -2.03 -2.00
C ARG A 126 -18.60 -3.31 -1.41
N ILE A 127 -17.99 -4.45 -1.74
CA ILE A 127 -18.35 -5.75 -1.20
C ILE A 127 -17.92 -5.83 0.27
N LEU A 128 -18.90 -5.85 1.18
CA LEU A 128 -18.69 -5.88 2.63
C LEU A 128 -18.91 -7.27 3.26
N HIS A 129 -19.43 -8.21 2.48
CA HIS A 129 -19.77 -9.55 2.93
C HIS A 129 -19.33 -10.59 1.90
N PRO A 130 -19.06 -11.82 2.32
CA PRO A 130 -18.81 -12.90 1.38
C PRO A 130 -20.02 -13.09 0.44
N MET A 131 -19.71 -13.31 -0.83
CA MET A 131 -20.70 -13.49 -1.88
C MET A 131 -20.51 -14.84 -2.57
N ARG A 132 -21.55 -15.63 -2.66
CA ARG A 132 -21.56 -16.88 -3.39
C ARG A 132 -22.28 -16.71 -4.73
N ARG A 133 -21.67 -17.20 -5.80
CA ARG A 133 -22.30 -17.17 -7.12
C ARG A 133 -23.50 -18.10 -7.19
N VAL A 134 -24.62 -17.60 -7.74
CA VAL A 134 -25.85 -18.35 -7.99
C VAL A 134 -26.04 -18.51 -9.49
N GLY A 135 -26.24 -19.74 -9.95
CA GLY A 135 -26.43 -20.03 -11.36
C GLY A 135 -25.15 -20.21 -12.17
N LYS A 136 -25.27 -20.04 -13.49
CA LYS A 136 -24.16 -20.28 -14.42
C LYS A 136 -23.06 -19.23 -14.30
N ARG A 137 -21.81 -19.64 -14.58
CA ARG A 137 -20.67 -18.72 -14.69
C ARG A 137 -20.98 -17.64 -15.74
N GLY A 138 -20.72 -16.37 -15.39
CA GLY A 138 -21.01 -15.22 -16.23
C GLY A 138 -22.41 -14.64 -16.09
N ALA A 139 -23.32 -15.26 -15.34
CA ALA A 139 -24.67 -14.74 -15.12
C ALA A 139 -24.74 -13.49 -14.22
N GLY A 140 -23.64 -13.15 -13.54
CA GLY A 140 -23.56 -11.99 -12.65
C GLY A 140 -24.47 -12.05 -11.42
N LYS A 141 -24.98 -13.23 -11.07
CA LYS A 141 -25.89 -13.40 -9.93
C LYS A 141 -25.15 -13.90 -8.71
N TRP A 142 -25.30 -13.18 -7.61
CA TRP A 142 -24.61 -13.43 -6.36
C TRP A 142 -25.58 -13.38 -5.19
N GLU A 143 -25.37 -14.19 -4.18
CA GLU A 143 -26.06 -14.14 -2.89
C GLU A 143 -25.07 -13.93 -1.76
N ARG A 144 -25.49 -13.20 -0.74
CA ARG A 144 -24.74 -13.02 0.49
C ARG A 144 -24.75 -14.31 1.30
N VAL A 145 -23.57 -14.71 1.81
CA VAL A 145 -23.41 -15.86 2.71
C VAL A 145 -22.62 -15.44 3.96
N SER A 146 -22.69 -16.24 5.02
CA SER A 146 -21.84 -15.99 6.20
C SER A 146 -20.39 -16.41 5.93
N TRP A 147 -19.47 -15.87 6.74
CA TRP A 147 -18.07 -16.26 6.70
C TRP A 147 -17.89 -17.75 7.00
N ASP A 148 -18.62 -18.28 7.97
CA ASP A 148 -18.52 -19.71 8.34
C ASP A 148 -18.87 -20.61 7.17
N VAL A 149 -19.98 -20.31 6.48
CA VAL A 149 -20.40 -21.08 5.31
C VAL A 149 -19.36 -21.04 4.18
N VAL A 150 -18.83 -19.87 3.84
CA VAL A 150 -17.89 -19.76 2.71
C VAL A 150 -16.54 -20.40 3.07
N LEU A 151 -16.07 -20.23 4.28
CA LEU A 151 -14.81 -20.84 4.74
C LEU A 151 -14.90 -22.36 4.77
N ASP A 152 -16.02 -22.91 5.26
CA ASP A 152 -16.24 -24.36 5.28
C ASP A 152 -16.36 -24.95 3.86
N GLU A 153 -17.08 -24.28 2.95
CA GLU A 153 -17.16 -24.67 1.54
C GLU A 153 -15.78 -24.69 0.86
N ILE A 154 -14.97 -23.66 1.06
CA ILE A 154 -13.62 -23.56 0.48
C ILE A 154 -12.71 -24.63 1.08
N ALA A 155 -12.68 -24.76 2.41
CA ALA A 155 -11.86 -25.75 3.11
C ALA A 155 -12.22 -27.18 2.71
N THR A 156 -13.51 -27.48 2.54
CA THR A 156 -14.00 -28.80 2.10
C THR A 156 -13.52 -29.12 0.69
N LYS A 157 -13.59 -28.16 -0.25
CA LYS A 157 -13.11 -28.36 -1.63
C LYS A 157 -11.60 -28.58 -1.68
N ILE A 158 -10.83 -27.78 -0.96
CA ILE A 158 -9.36 -27.92 -0.88
C ILE A 158 -9.00 -29.28 -0.26
N ARG A 159 -9.59 -29.63 0.86
CA ARG A 159 -9.35 -30.91 1.55
C ARG A 159 -9.69 -32.11 0.65
N LYS A 160 -10.79 -32.00 -0.12
CA LYS A 160 -11.16 -33.04 -1.07
C LYS A 160 -10.10 -33.19 -2.17
N ALA A 161 -9.67 -32.09 -2.78
CA ALA A 161 -8.64 -32.13 -3.83
C ALA A 161 -7.32 -32.73 -3.31
N ILE A 162 -6.87 -32.36 -2.11
CA ILE A 162 -5.66 -32.93 -1.50
C ILE A 162 -5.81 -34.43 -1.24
N LYS A 163 -6.95 -34.88 -0.68
CA LYS A 163 -7.19 -36.32 -0.42
C LYS A 163 -7.27 -37.18 -1.68
N GLU A 164 -7.68 -36.58 -2.80
CA GLU A 164 -7.79 -37.24 -4.09
C GLU A 164 -6.51 -37.05 -4.95
N GLU A 165 -5.43 -36.55 -4.35
CA GLU A 165 -4.14 -36.26 -5.01
C GLU A 165 -4.23 -35.33 -6.23
N ARG A 166 -5.20 -34.41 -6.20
CA ARG A 166 -5.47 -33.43 -7.26
C ARG A 166 -5.01 -32.02 -6.86
N ASN A 167 -3.85 -31.91 -6.22
CA ASN A 167 -3.30 -30.63 -5.73
C ASN A 167 -3.08 -29.62 -6.84
N ASN A 168 -2.84 -30.12 -8.08
CA ASN A 168 -2.69 -29.29 -9.29
C ASN A 168 -3.97 -28.57 -9.72
N GLU A 169 -5.12 -28.91 -9.15
CA GLU A 169 -6.37 -28.17 -9.36
C GLU A 169 -6.53 -26.96 -8.42
N ILE A 170 -5.66 -26.83 -7.43
CA ILE A 170 -5.65 -25.70 -6.50
C ILE A 170 -4.66 -24.66 -7.03
N THR A 171 -5.16 -23.48 -7.38
CA THR A 171 -4.34 -22.36 -7.81
C THR A 171 -4.52 -21.18 -6.87
N TYR A 172 -3.43 -20.67 -6.35
CA TYR A 172 -3.39 -19.42 -5.60
C TYR A 172 -2.84 -18.32 -6.49
N HIS A 173 -3.66 -17.27 -6.69
CA HIS A 173 -3.26 -16.10 -7.46
C HIS A 173 -3.20 -14.88 -6.55
N VAL A 174 -2.06 -14.20 -6.57
CA VAL A 174 -1.84 -12.96 -5.85
C VAL A 174 -1.57 -11.82 -6.83
N GLY A 175 -2.08 -10.63 -6.51
CA GLY A 175 -1.81 -9.44 -7.30
C GLY A 175 -0.40 -8.91 -7.07
N ARG A 176 -0.24 -8.00 -6.15
CA ARG A 176 1.05 -7.44 -5.74
C ARG A 176 1.58 -8.18 -4.51
N PRO A 177 2.91 -8.47 -4.46
CA PRO A 177 3.55 -8.95 -3.24
C PRO A 177 3.35 -7.99 -2.08
N GLY A 178 3.15 -8.53 -0.87
CA GLY A 178 2.99 -7.70 0.32
C GLY A 178 2.74 -8.50 1.59
N HIS A 179 1.63 -9.22 1.66
CA HIS A 179 1.22 -9.94 2.86
C HIS A 179 1.13 -11.46 2.69
N GLU A 180 1.50 -11.95 1.53
CA GLU A 180 1.35 -13.36 1.16
C GLU A 180 2.42 -14.30 1.74
N GLY A 181 3.45 -13.78 2.41
CA GLY A 181 4.57 -14.59 2.86
C GLY A 181 4.20 -15.76 3.79
N PHE A 182 3.12 -15.66 4.56
CA PHE A 182 2.62 -16.79 5.33
C PHE A 182 1.79 -17.76 4.48
N MET A 183 1.15 -17.30 3.40
CA MET A 183 0.40 -18.15 2.48
C MET A 183 1.30 -19.10 1.72
N ASP A 184 2.52 -18.70 1.38
CA ASP A 184 3.50 -19.60 0.76
C ASP A 184 3.76 -20.82 1.63
N ARG A 185 3.84 -20.65 2.94
CA ARG A 185 3.98 -21.78 3.88
C ARG A 185 2.75 -22.68 3.88
N VAL A 186 1.55 -22.11 3.80
CA VAL A 186 0.30 -22.87 3.74
C VAL A 186 0.23 -23.67 2.44
N LEU A 187 0.56 -23.06 1.31
CA LEU A 187 0.57 -23.73 0.00
C LEU A 187 1.58 -24.88 -0.04
N GLN A 188 2.79 -24.68 0.51
CA GLN A 188 3.79 -25.72 0.63
C GLN A 188 3.30 -26.86 1.53
N ALA A 189 2.67 -26.56 2.67
CA ALA A 189 2.09 -27.57 3.55
C ALA A 189 0.96 -28.37 2.89
N TRP A 190 0.24 -27.78 1.95
CA TRP A 190 -0.79 -28.45 1.15
C TRP A 190 -0.22 -29.22 -0.06
N GLY A 191 1.07 -29.06 -0.35
CA GLY A 191 1.68 -29.64 -1.56
C GLY A 191 1.14 -29.03 -2.86
N VAL A 192 0.87 -27.73 -2.85
CA VAL A 192 0.28 -27.00 -3.98
C VAL A 192 1.36 -26.21 -4.72
N ASP A 193 1.55 -26.49 -6.00
CA ASP A 193 2.47 -25.76 -6.89
C ASP A 193 1.81 -24.55 -7.58
N GLY A 194 0.53 -24.40 -7.43
CA GLY A 194 -0.29 -23.44 -8.19
C GLY A 194 -0.13 -21.98 -7.79
N HIS A 195 1.04 -21.57 -7.28
CA HIS A 195 1.32 -20.17 -7.01
C HIS A 195 1.52 -19.38 -8.30
N ASN A 196 0.66 -18.42 -8.53
CA ASN A 196 0.77 -17.48 -9.65
C ASN A 196 0.59 -16.06 -9.16
N SER A 197 1.40 -15.15 -9.68
CA SER A 197 1.29 -13.74 -9.36
C SER A 197 1.38 -12.88 -10.61
N HIS A 198 0.92 -11.63 -10.52
CA HIS A 198 1.12 -10.67 -11.59
C HIS A 198 2.61 -10.45 -11.90
N THR A 199 3.49 -10.73 -10.95
CA THR A 199 4.95 -10.68 -11.11
C THR A 199 5.43 -11.57 -12.23
N ASN A 200 4.80 -12.72 -12.46
CA ASN A 200 5.16 -13.65 -13.54
C ASN A 200 4.95 -13.04 -14.94
N VAL A 201 4.04 -12.11 -15.08
CA VAL A 201 3.72 -11.46 -16.37
C VAL A 201 4.35 -10.07 -16.45
N CYS A 202 4.15 -9.24 -15.47
CA CYS A 202 4.59 -7.85 -15.44
C CYS A 202 6.08 -7.71 -15.10
N SER A 203 6.48 -8.20 -13.92
CA SER A 203 7.83 -8.02 -13.40
C SER A 203 8.86 -8.86 -14.16
N ALA A 204 8.49 -10.06 -14.60
CA ALA A 204 9.36 -10.88 -15.45
C ALA A 204 9.66 -10.19 -16.79
N GLY A 205 8.66 -9.59 -17.43
CA GLY A 205 8.83 -8.82 -18.65
C GLY A 205 9.71 -7.58 -18.44
N ALA A 206 9.51 -6.85 -17.35
CA ALA A 206 10.33 -5.70 -17.00
C ALA A 206 11.78 -6.08 -16.72
N ARG A 207 12.03 -7.15 -15.97
CA ARG A 207 13.38 -7.65 -15.66
C ARG A 207 14.11 -8.08 -16.91
N THR A 208 13.43 -8.82 -17.80
CA THR A 208 13.98 -9.19 -19.10
C THR A 208 14.34 -7.97 -19.93
N GLY A 209 13.47 -6.97 -19.98
CA GLY A 209 13.74 -5.71 -20.66
C GLY A 209 14.98 -4.99 -20.10
N PHE A 210 15.11 -4.89 -18.78
CA PHE A 210 16.31 -4.31 -18.15
C PHE A 210 17.57 -5.13 -18.45
N ALA A 211 17.49 -6.45 -18.35
CA ALA A 211 18.63 -7.31 -18.66
C ALA A 211 19.10 -7.17 -20.10
N LEU A 212 18.18 -7.04 -21.05
CA LEU A 212 18.49 -6.84 -22.48
C LEU A 212 19.06 -5.47 -22.78
N TRP A 213 18.60 -4.43 -22.06
CA TRP A 213 19.00 -3.04 -22.30
C TRP A 213 20.24 -2.64 -21.50
N ASP A 214 20.24 -2.94 -20.21
CA ASP A 214 21.29 -2.48 -19.27
C ASP A 214 22.33 -3.57 -18.96
N GLY A 215 22.13 -4.81 -19.40
CA GLY A 215 23.01 -5.94 -19.16
C GLY A 215 22.92 -6.52 -17.74
N PHE A 216 21.99 -6.08 -16.90
CA PHE A 216 21.76 -6.60 -15.54
C PHE A 216 20.29 -6.57 -15.15
N ASP A 217 19.93 -7.45 -14.20
CA ASP A 217 18.57 -7.46 -13.64
C ASP A 217 18.38 -6.33 -12.64
N ARG A 218 17.21 -5.73 -12.67
CA ARG A 218 16.75 -4.78 -11.66
C ARG A 218 16.57 -5.49 -10.32
N LYS A 219 17.27 -5.02 -9.31
CA LYS A 219 17.07 -5.44 -7.92
C LYS A 219 15.92 -4.70 -7.27
#